data_abe435987a5d8e03dd0b7264c0effbc8
#
_entry.id   abe435987a5d8e03dd0b7264c0effbc8
#
_cell.length_a   1.000
_cell.length_b   1.000
_cell.length_c   1.000
_cell.angle_alpha   90.00
_cell.angle_beta   90.00
_cell.angle_gamma   90.00
#
_symmetry.space_group_name_H-M   'P 1'
#
loop_
_entity.id
_entity.type
_entity.pdbx_description
1 polymer ?
#
loop_
_entity_poly.entity_id
_entity_poly.type
_entity_poly.pdbx_seq_one_letter_code
_entity_poly.pdbx_strand_id
1 'polypeptide(L)'
;AGFDMDLGGKDIISVQYQNANNSVRVSDEFMRAYENNEKFGLVARASGEVIETVEARELFRKMAEAAWACADPGIQYDDTINDWHTNPETGRINASNPCSEYMSLDNSSCNLASLNLLKFLESNGSFDAKNFVKSVELIITAMDISICFADFPTDPIGETTRNYRQLGIGYANLGALLMASGLAYDSDGGRQLAGAITSLMTGTSYRRSAELAGIVGPYAGFARNAQAHTRVMKKHANASASAKSVTSLDQDVWQVANKEWEKCLEIGDKNGWRNAQASVLAPTGTIGLMMDCDTTGIEPDLALVKFKKLVGGGSMQIVNQTIPQALKKLGYSDETNEAIVEYIAENGNIIDAPGLKPEHYDIFDCAMGIRSISAMGHVKMMAACQPFLSGAISKTVNLPSDATVAEIEEVYYEGWKLGLKALAVYRDNCKVGQPLSDSKGAPTDAVAEAAH
;
A
#
# COMPACT_ATOMS: atom_id res chain seq x y z
N ALA A 1 -27.09 -5.35 -18.46
CA ALA A 1 -28.44 -5.23 -17.92
C ALA A 1 -29.12 -3.87 -18.19
N GLY A 2 -28.51 -2.95 -18.93
CA GLY A 2 -29.13 -1.67 -19.35
C GLY A 2 -29.18 -0.59 -18.25
N PHE A 3 -28.42 -0.75 -17.14
CA PHE A 3 -28.28 0.28 -16.11
C PHE A 3 -27.21 1.29 -16.50
N ASP A 4 -27.50 2.59 -16.29
CA ASP A 4 -26.53 3.67 -16.45
C ASP A 4 -25.64 3.76 -15.20
N MET A 5 -24.45 3.16 -15.29
CA MET A 5 -23.47 3.04 -14.20
C MET A 5 -22.32 4.05 -14.30
N ASP A 6 -22.37 5.00 -15.22
CA ASP A 6 -21.37 6.07 -15.30
C ASP A 6 -21.35 6.93 -14.02
N LEU A 7 -20.21 7.52 -13.71
CA LEU A 7 -20.07 8.47 -12.61
C LEU A 7 -21.07 9.63 -12.76
N GLY A 8 -22.13 9.62 -11.92
CA GLY A 8 -23.28 10.52 -12.05
C GLY A 8 -24.44 9.98 -12.87
N GLY A 9 -24.36 8.72 -13.35
CA GLY A 9 -25.46 8.02 -14.02
C GLY A 9 -26.69 7.86 -13.12
N LYS A 10 -27.87 7.88 -13.73
CA LYS A 10 -29.17 7.89 -13.00
C LYS A 10 -29.43 6.61 -12.19
N ASP A 11 -28.83 5.49 -12.59
CA ASP A 11 -29.09 4.17 -11.99
C ASP A 11 -28.05 3.79 -10.92
N ILE A 12 -26.94 4.53 -10.79
CA ILE A 12 -25.85 4.20 -9.85
C ILE A 12 -26.31 4.14 -8.38
N ILE A 13 -27.32 4.92 -8.02
CA ILE A 13 -27.88 4.96 -6.65
C ILE A 13 -28.85 3.80 -6.39
N SER A 14 -29.51 3.28 -7.44
CA SER A 14 -30.55 2.24 -7.32
C SER A 14 -30.01 0.81 -7.34
N VAL A 15 -28.78 0.59 -7.82
CA VAL A 15 -28.18 -0.74 -7.84
C VAL A 15 -27.58 -1.06 -6.47
N GLN A 16 -28.00 -2.19 -5.88
CA GLN A 16 -27.57 -2.62 -4.55
C GLN A 16 -26.11 -3.14 -4.55
N TYR A 17 -25.50 -3.17 -3.36
CA TYR A 17 -24.17 -3.71 -3.08
C TYR A 17 -23.03 -2.96 -3.76
N GLN A 18 -23.23 -1.70 -4.09
CA GLN A 18 -22.19 -0.78 -4.56
C GLN A 18 -21.57 0.01 -3.40
N ASN A 19 -20.44 0.66 -3.66
CA ASN A 19 -19.74 1.53 -2.71
C ASN A 19 -19.28 0.80 -1.42
N ALA A 20 -19.05 -0.50 -1.51
CA ALA A 20 -18.45 -1.30 -0.45
C ALA A 20 -17.20 -2.00 -0.98
N ASN A 21 -16.10 -1.91 -0.22
CA ASN A 21 -14.91 -2.72 -0.45
C ASN A 21 -15.03 -3.97 0.40
N ASN A 22 -15.12 -5.13 -0.24
CA ASN A 22 -15.23 -6.40 0.45
C ASN A 22 -13.90 -7.14 0.42
N SER A 23 -13.57 -7.79 1.53
CA SER A 23 -12.39 -8.65 1.64
C SER A 23 -12.78 -9.96 2.31
N VAL A 24 -12.18 -11.05 1.84
CA VAL A 24 -12.25 -12.35 2.50
C VAL A 24 -11.00 -12.53 3.35
N ARG A 25 -11.20 -12.87 4.63
CA ARG A 25 -10.10 -13.17 5.54
C ARG A 25 -9.90 -14.67 5.60
N VAL A 26 -8.70 -15.14 5.22
CA VAL A 26 -8.33 -16.54 5.17
C VAL A 26 -7.28 -16.87 6.23
N SER A 27 -7.37 -18.08 6.81
CA SER A 27 -6.38 -18.61 7.74
C SER A 27 -5.24 -19.33 7.02
N ASP A 28 -4.13 -19.53 7.70
CA ASP A 28 -3.05 -20.42 7.23
C ASP A 28 -3.53 -21.85 7.04
N GLU A 29 -4.47 -22.32 7.87
CA GLU A 29 -5.09 -23.63 7.74
C GLU A 29 -5.81 -23.75 6.39
N PHE A 30 -6.61 -22.76 6.01
CA PHE A 30 -7.27 -22.73 4.70
C PHE A 30 -6.26 -22.69 3.56
N MET A 31 -5.22 -21.87 3.65
CA MET A 31 -4.21 -21.75 2.59
C MET A 31 -3.39 -23.06 2.42
N ARG A 32 -3.11 -23.76 3.52
CA ARG A 32 -2.47 -25.09 3.46
C ARG A 32 -3.40 -26.15 2.87
N ALA A 33 -4.70 -26.11 3.20
CA ALA A 33 -5.68 -27.00 2.58
C ALA A 33 -5.79 -26.74 1.07
N TYR A 34 -5.73 -25.48 0.63
CA TYR A 34 -5.64 -25.11 -0.79
C TYR A 34 -4.37 -25.69 -1.44
N GLU A 35 -3.20 -25.47 -0.83
CA GLU A 35 -1.91 -25.95 -1.32
C GLU A 35 -1.91 -27.50 -1.49
N ASN A 36 -2.39 -28.21 -0.48
CA ASN A 36 -2.40 -29.67 -0.43
C ASN A 36 -3.59 -30.32 -1.17
N ASN A 37 -4.50 -29.52 -1.74
CA ASN A 37 -5.74 -30.01 -2.36
C ASN A 37 -6.62 -30.82 -1.38
N GLU A 38 -6.85 -30.24 -0.22
CA GLU A 38 -7.62 -30.83 0.88
C GLU A 38 -8.96 -30.11 1.05
N LYS A 39 -9.83 -30.73 1.85
CA LYS A 39 -11.09 -30.14 2.29
C LYS A 39 -10.86 -29.18 3.44
N PHE A 40 -11.73 -28.20 3.53
CA PHE A 40 -11.73 -27.20 4.61
C PHE A 40 -13.12 -27.11 5.28
N GLY A 41 -13.15 -27.08 6.60
CA GLY A 41 -14.37 -26.98 7.38
C GLY A 41 -14.79 -25.53 7.60
N LEU A 42 -16.00 -25.17 7.21
CA LEU A 42 -16.62 -23.90 7.56
C LEU A 42 -17.21 -24.00 8.96
N VAL A 43 -16.73 -23.16 9.86
CA VAL A 43 -17.01 -23.23 11.30
C VAL A 43 -18.04 -22.17 11.69
N ALA A 44 -19.07 -22.58 12.42
CA ALA A 44 -20.04 -21.67 13.02
C ALA A 44 -19.37 -20.82 14.11
N ARG A 45 -19.46 -19.51 14.03
CA ARG A 45 -18.82 -18.59 15.00
C ARG A 45 -19.39 -18.74 16.42
N ALA A 46 -20.66 -19.07 16.54
CA ALA A 46 -21.34 -19.18 17.85
C ALA A 46 -21.00 -20.49 18.57
N SER A 47 -20.95 -21.64 17.86
CA SER A 47 -20.74 -22.96 18.48
C SER A 47 -19.32 -23.49 18.34
N GLY A 48 -18.54 -23.00 17.36
CA GLY A 48 -17.24 -23.57 17.01
C GLY A 48 -17.34 -24.90 16.23
N GLU A 49 -18.53 -25.35 15.86
CA GLU A 49 -18.73 -26.60 15.13
C GLU A 49 -18.57 -26.40 13.62
N VAL A 50 -18.04 -27.41 12.95
CA VAL A 50 -18.03 -27.45 11.48
C VAL A 50 -19.46 -27.67 10.97
N ILE A 51 -19.98 -26.69 10.24
CA ILE A 51 -21.34 -26.70 9.68
C ILE A 51 -21.37 -27.20 8.23
N GLU A 52 -20.25 -27.05 7.53
CA GLU A 52 -20.11 -27.47 6.14
C GLU A 52 -18.64 -27.77 5.86
N THR A 53 -18.39 -28.68 4.96
CA THR A 53 -17.03 -29.01 4.49
C THR A 53 -16.96 -28.79 2.97
N VAL A 54 -16.01 -27.98 2.53
CA VAL A 54 -15.84 -27.56 1.14
C VAL A 54 -14.47 -27.98 0.60
N GLU A 55 -14.34 -28.12 -0.70
CA GLU A 55 -13.03 -28.25 -1.36
C GLU A 55 -12.32 -26.88 -1.31
N ALA A 56 -11.16 -26.80 -0.66
CA ALA A 56 -10.46 -25.52 -0.46
C ALA A 56 -10.10 -24.85 -1.80
N ARG A 57 -9.71 -25.63 -2.81
CA ARG A 57 -9.38 -25.12 -4.16
C ARG A 57 -10.60 -24.54 -4.86
N GLU A 58 -11.76 -25.17 -4.74
CA GLU A 58 -12.99 -24.66 -5.35
C GLU A 58 -13.44 -23.34 -4.71
N LEU A 59 -13.36 -23.26 -3.38
CA LEU A 59 -13.68 -22.02 -2.68
C LEU A 59 -12.71 -20.89 -3.04
N PHE A 60 -11.41 -21.17 -3.09
CA PHE A 60 -10.41 -20.17 -3.46
C PHE A 60 -10.58 -19.71 -4.91
N ARG A 61 -10.88 -20.65 -5.82
CA ARG A 61 -11.21 -20.34 -7.21
C ARG A 61 -12.40 -19.39 -7.33
N LYS A 62 -13.48 -19.59 -6.55
CA LYS A 62 -14.63 -18.68 -6.53
C LYS A 62 -14.26 -17.27 -6.09
N MET A 63 -13.35 -17.12 -5.13
CA MET A 63 -12.84 -15.80 -4.72
C MET A 63 -12.12 -15.12 -5.88
N ALA A 64 -11.25 -15.85 -6.59
CA ALA A 64 -10.52 -15.33 -7.73
C ALA A 64 -11.44 -14.99 -8.92
N GLU A 65 -12.47 -15.80 -9.18
CA GLU A 65 -13.47 -15.54 -10.22
C GLU A 65 -14.27 -14.26 -9.94
N ALA A 66 -14.69 -14.05 -8.69
CA ALA A 66 -15.36 -12.83 -8.29
C ALA A 66 -14.44 -11.60 -8.45
N ALA A 67 -13.21 -11.69 -8.01
CA ALA A 67 -12.22 -10.62 -8.15
C ALA A 67 -11.88 -10.33 -9.62
N TRP A 68 -11.81 -11.36 -10.46
CA TRP A 68 -11.64 -11.22 -11.91
C TRP A 68 -12.78 -10.46 -12.55
N ALA A 69 -14.02 -10.73 -12.12
CA ALA A 69 -15.22 -10.13 -12.68
C ALA A 69 -15.43 -8.67 -12.25
N CYS A 70 -15.11 -8.31 -10.99
CA CYS A 70 -15.46 -7.00 -10.44
C CYS A 70 -14.43 -6.38 -9.47
N ALA A 71 -13.21 -6.89 -9.40
CA ALA A 71 -12.14 -6.47 -8.50
C ALA A 71 -12.44 -6.66 -6.99
N ASP A 72 -13.49 -7.37 -6.64
CA ASP A 72 -13.87 -7.76 -5.28
C ASP A 72 -14.14 -9.27 -5.22
N PRO A 73 -13.78 -9.95 -4.12
CA PRO A 73 -13.21 -9.44 -2.87
C PRO A 73 -11.69 -9.26 -2.94
N GLY A 74 -11.16 -8.37 -2.11
CA GLY A 74 -9.76 -8.43 -1.69
C GLY A 74 -9.51 -9.62 -0.76
N ILE A 75 -8.25 -9.95 -0.48
CA ILE A 75 -7.89 -11.02 0.44
C ILE A 75 -7.08 -10.49 1.62
N GLN A 76 -7.30 -11.06 2.82
CA GLN A 76 -6.57 -10.77 4.04
C GLN A 76 -6.10 -12.08 4.68
N TYR A 77 -4.84 -12.12 5.14
CA TYR A 77 -4.20 -13.31 5.69
C TYR A 77 -4.19 -13.22 7.22
N ASP A 78 -5.13 -13.88 7.86
CA ASP A 78 -5.47 -13.71 9.27
C ASP A 78 -4.31 -14.01 10.22
N ASP A 79 -3.61 -15.12 10.01
CA ASP A 79 -2.50 -15.52 10.88
C ASP A 79 -1.29 -14.59 10.71
N THR A 80 -0.98 -14.17 9.48
CA THR A 80 0.06 -13.17 9.23
C THR A 80 -0.26 -11.84 9.92
N ILE A 81 -1.50 -11.37 9.84
CA ILE A 81 -1.94 -10.14 10.51
C ILE A 81 -1.70 -10.25 12.02
N ASN A 82 -2.17 -11.35 12.63
CA ASN A 82 -2.11 -11.54 14.07
C ASN A 82 -0.71 -11.90 14.59
N ASP A 83 0.19 -12.44 13.75
CA ASP A 83 1.60 -12.66 14.12
C ASP A 83 2.39 -11.33 14.29
N TRP A 84 1.94 -10.25 13.68
CA TRP A 84 2.50 -8.90 13.85
C TRP A 84 1.70 -8.04 14.83
N HIS A 85 0.75 -8.63 15.56
CA HIS A 85 -0.08 -7.90 16.50
C HIS A 85 0.66 -7.55 17.79
N THR A 86 0.63 -6.29 18.18
CA THR A 86 1.26 -5.78 19.40
C THR A 86 0.40 -5.95 20.66
N ASN A 87 -0.91 -6.22 20.50
CA ASN A 87 -1.89 -6.25 21.61
C ASN A 87 -2.72 -7.55 21.70
N PRO A 88 -2.15 -8.74 21.52
CA PRO A 88 -2.92 -9.99 21.51
C PRO A 88 -3.59 -10.32 22.86
N GLU A 89 -3.01 -9.86 23.99
CA GLU A 89 -3.60 -10.05 25.32
C GLU A 89 -4.83 -9.16 25.58
N THR A 90 -5.08 -8.20 24.70
CA THR A 90 -6.29 -7.37 24.74
C THR A 90 -7.39 -7.95 23.87
N GLY A 91 -7.06 -8.43 22.69
CA GLY A 91 -7.98 -9.00 21.74
C GLY A 91 -7.31 -9.31 20.41
N ARG A 92 -7.98 -10.09 19.59
CA ARG A 92 -7.53 -10.45 18.24
C ARG A 92 -7.86 -9.32 17.26
N ILE A 93 -7.07 -9.19 16.21
CA ILE A 93 -7.44 -8.36 15.06
C ILE A 93 -8.40 -9.16 14.19
N ASN A 94 -9.68 -8.73 14.13
CA ASN A 94 -10.75 -9.44 13.42
C ASN A 94 -11.10 -8.80 12.08
N ALA A 95 -10.83 -7.52 11.90
CA ALA A 95 -11.23 -6.74 10.73
C ALA A 95 -10.20 -5.66 10.37
N SER A 96 -10.48 -4.92 9.32
CA SER A 96 -9.71 -3.77 8.87
C SER A 96 -10.63 -2.64 8.41
N ASN A 97 -10.06 -1.49 8.06
CA ASN A 97 -10.75 -0.49 7.24
C ASN A 97 -10.96 -1.04 5.80
N PRO A 98 -11.79 -0.38 4.97
CA PRO A 98 -12.12 -0.86 3.61
C PRO A 98 -10.90 -1.08 2.71
N CYS A 99 -9.88 -0.23 2.80
CA CYS A 99 -8.67 -0.33 1.99
C CYS A 99 -7.60 -1.28 2.55
N SER A 100 -7.89 -1.93 3.68
CA SER A 100 -7.09 -3.00 4.32
C SER A 100 -5.69 -2.60 4.81
N GLU A 101 -5.37 -1.32 4.94
CA GLU A 101 -4.10 -0.89 5.54
C GLU A 101 -4.13 -0.82 7.07
N TYR A 102 -5.29 -0.55 7.66
CA TYR A 102 -5.41 -0.43 9.11
C TYR A 102 -5.85 -1.75 9.73
N MET A 103 -4.92 -2.42 10.39
CA MET A 103 -5.10 -3.71 11.07
C MET A 103 -4.88 -3.53 12.57
N SER A 104 -5.95 -3.43 13.35
CA SER A 104 -5.89 -3.20 14.80
C SER A 104 -7.11 -3.79 15.53
N LEU A 105 -7.18 -3.53 16.83
CA LEU A 105 -8.28 -3.94 17.69
C LEU A 105 -9.63 -3.44 17.19
N ASP A 106 -10.69 -4.19 17.49
CA ASP A 106 -12.06 -3.76 17.26
C ASP A 106 -12.37 -2.47 18.04
N ASN A 107 -13.31 -1.69 17.56
CA ASN A 107 -13.68 -0.39 18.13
C ASN A 107 -12.48 0.55 18.29
N SER A 108 -11.63 0.65 17.29
CA SER A 108 -10.53 1.60 17.26
C SER A 108 -10.60 2.49 16.03
N SER A 109 -9.91 3.62 16.07
CA SER A 109 -9.77 4.51 14.93
C SER A 109 -8.30 4.71 14.56
N CYS A 110 -8.05 5.01 13.30
CA CYS A 110 -6.72 5.31 12.80
C CYS A 110 -6.58 6.80 12.53
N ASN A 111 -5.61 7.43 13.21
CA ASN A 111 -5.17 8.78 12.87
C ASN A 111 -4.11 8.69 11.78
N LEU A 112 -4.35 9.30 10.62
CA LEU A 112 -3.52 9.16 9.42
C LEU A 112 -2.70 10.41 9.13
N ALA A 113 -1.46 10.19 8.67
CA ALA A 113 -0.64 11.20 8.02
C ALA A 113 0.24 10.55 6.96
N SER A 114 0.62 11.31 5.92
CA SER A 114 1.51 10.81 4.87
C SER A 114 2.56 11.87 4.50
N LEU A 115 3.79 11.42 4.26
CA LEU A 115 4.91 12.25 3.83
C LEU A 115 5.12 12.11 2.32
N ASN A 116 5.30 13.24 1.61
CA ASN A 116 5.66 13.22 0.19
C ASN A 116 7.15 12.90 0.04
N LEU A 117 7.47 11.67 -0.38
CA LEU A 117 8.84 11.15 -0.44
C LEU A 117 9.75 11.93 -1.39
N LEU A 118 9.21 12.43 -2.51
CA LEU A 118 10.01 13.16 -3.51
C LEU A 118 10.62 14.46 -2.92
N LYS A 119 10.02 15.03 -1.87
CA LYS A 119 10.54 16.23 -1.20
C LYS A 119 11.81 15.97 -0.36
N PHE A 120 12.17 14.70 -0.17
CA PHE A 120 13.41 14.29 0.50
C PHE A 120 14.50 13.82 -0.48
N LEU A 121 14.28 13.90 -1.80
CA LEU A 121 15.31 13.66 -2.79
C LEU A 121 16.13 14.96 -2.98
N GLU A 122 17.41 14.91 -2.65
CA GLU A 122 18.32 16.04 -2.80
C GLU A 122 18.83 16.17 -4.26
N SER A 123 19.30 17.34 -4.61
CA SER A 123 19.80 17.67 -5.96
C SER A 123 21.01 16.82 -6.38
N ASN A 124 21.78 16.30 -5.42
CA ASN A 124 22.89 15.37 -5.65
C ASN A 124 22.43 13.92 -5.88
N GLY A 125 21.12 13.65 -5.74
CA GLY A 125 20.50 12.34 -5.88
C GLY A 125 20.52 11.47 -4.63
N SER A 126 20.93 12.01 -3.45
CA SER A 126 20.80 11.33 -2.16
C SER A 126 19.41 11.50 -1.56
N PHE A 127 19.04 10.61 -0.64
CA PHE A 127 17.81 10.74 0.15
C PHE A 127 18.13 11.45 1.47
N ASP A 128 17.44 12.55 1.77
CA ASP A 128 17.63 13.33 3.01
C ASP A 128 17.01 12.59 4.22
N ALA A 129 17.67 11.52 4.63
CA ALA A 129 17.25 10.71 5.76
C ALA A 129 17.19 11.51 7.08
N LYS A 130 18.03 12.53 7.22
CA LYS A 130 18.07 13.37 8.43
C LYS A 130 16.79 14.20 8.59
N ASN A 131 16.37 14.91 7.55
CA ASN A 131 15.14 15.70 7.62
C ASN A 131 13.91 14.80 7.54
N PHE A 132 13.99 13.63 6.88
CA PHE A 132 12.93 12.63 6.94
C PHE A 132 12.69 12.15 8.37
N VAL A 133 13.72 11.76 9.12
CA VAL A 133 13.64 11.39 10.54
C VAL A 133 12.97 12.50 11.37
N LYS A 134 13.42 13.76 11.23
CA LYS A 134 12.81 14.90 11.95
C LYS A 134 11.34 15.11 11.61
N SER A 135 10.97 14.95 10.34
CA SER A 135 9.59 15.07 9.90
C SER A 135 8.72 13.97 10.52
N VAL A 136 9.19 12.71 10.54
CA VAL A 136 8.50 11.60 11.20
C VAL A 136 8.33 11.87 12.70
N GLU A 137 9.37 12.32 13.40
CA GLU A 137 9.30 12.67 14.84
C GLU A 137 8.23 13.73 15.12
N LEU A 138 8.21 14.78 14.31
CA LEU A 138 7.25 15.87 14.46
C LEU A 138 5.82 15.38 14.22
N ILE A 139 5.60 14.64 13.13
CA ILE A 139 4.28 14.13 12.75
C ILE A 139 3.76 13.13 13.78
N ILE A 140 4.57 12.18 14.23
CA ILE A 140 4.17 11.22 15.28
C ILE A 140 3.77 11.96 16.57
N THR A 141 4.51 12.99 16.94
CA THR A 141 4.18 13.81 18.11
C THR A 141 2.84 14.53 17.92
N ALA A 142 2.63 15.17 16.76
CA ALA A 142 1.38 15.88 16.45
C ALA A 142 0.18 14.93 16.41
N MET A 143 0.34 13.74 15.81
CA MET A 143 -0.71 12.71 15.75
C MET A 143 -1.05 12.18 17.14
N ASP A 144 -0.08 11.94 18.01
CA ASP A 144 -0.34 11.51 19.39
C ASP A 144 -1.09 12.59 20.19
N ILE A 145 -0.69 13.85 20.05
CA ILE A 145 -1.37 14.99 20.69
C ILE A 145 -2.82 15.09 20.22
N SER A 146 -3.09 14.91 18.93
CA SER A 146 -4.45 15.06 18.38
C SER A 146 -5.45 14.04 18.95
N ILE A 147 -5.02 12.86 19.38
CA ILE A 147 -5.89 11.89 20.05
C ILE A 147 -6.48 12.43 21.36
N CYS A 148 -5.79 13.37 22.03
CA CYS A 148 -6.22 13.91 23.33
C CYS A 148 -7.50 14.75 23.22
N PHE A 149 -7.78 15.35 22.06
CA PHE A 149 -8.92 16.25 21.85
C PHE A 149 -9.80 15.84 20.64
N ALA A 150 -9.52 14.68 20.02
CA ALA A 150 -10.34 14.19 18.93
C ALA A 150 -11.71 13.71 19.41
N ASP A 151 -12.72 13.95 18.60
CA ASP A 151 -14.04 13.38 18.74
C ASP A 151 -14.13 12.07 17.98
N PHE A 152 -14.94 11.15 18.52
CA PHE A 152 -15.13 9.81 17.93
C PHE A 152 -16.61 9.52 17.75
N PRO A 153 -17.01 8.73 16.73
CA PRO A 153 -18.40 8.50 16.40
C PRO A 153 -19.17 7.72 17.48
N THR A 154 -18.48 6.93 18.30
CA THR A 154 -19.06 6.19 19.44
C THR A 154 -18.10 6.15 20.61
N ASP A 155 -18.63 6.03 21.84
CA ASP A 155 -17.83 5.94 23.05
C ASP A 155 -16.83 4.77 23.06
N PRO A 156 -17.19 3.53 22.65
CA PRO A 156 -16.23 2.43 22.59
C PRO A 156 -15.05 2.70 21.66
N ILE A 157 -15.26 3.39 20.53
CA ILE A 157 -14.18 3.76 19.62
C ILE A 157 -13.27 4.79 20.29
N GLY A 158 -13.85 5.79 20.95
CA GLY A 158 -13.09 6.79 21.69
C GLY A 158 -12.28 6.20 22.84
N GLU A 159 -12.87 5.28 23.61
CA GLU A 159 -12.20 4.61 24.72
C GLU A 159 -11.02 3.77 24.24
N THR A 160 -11.22 2.89 23.26
CA THR A 160 -10.15 2.04 22.71
C THR A 160 -9.04 2.89 22.10
N THR A 161 -9.39 3.92 21.33
CA THR A 161 -8.40 4.78 20.69
C THR A 161 -7.57 5.56 21.70
N ARG A 162 -8.18 6.11 22.76
CA ARG A 162 -7.42 6.81 23.80
C ARG A 162 -6.55 5.87 24.64
N ASN A 163 -7.00 4.62 24.86
CA ASN A 163 -6.27 3.62 25.65
C ASN A 163 -5.09 2.99 24.90
N TYR A 164 -5.18 2.84 23.57
CA TYR A 164 -4.16 2.16 22.75
C TYR A 164 -3.41 3.10 21.80
N ARG A 165 -3.95 4.27 21.51
CA ARG A 165 -3.29 5.36 20.77
C ARG A 165 -2.69 4.91 19.44
N GLN A 166 -3.50 4.22 18.63
CA GLN A 166 -3.09 3.74 17.32
C GLN A 166 -2.90 4.89 16.34
N LEU A 167 -1.79 4.88 15.64
CA LEU A 167 -1.42 5.83 14.61
C LEU A 167 -1.19 5.12 13.27
N GLY A 168 -1.29 5.88 12.19
CA GLY A 168 -1.07 5.40 10.83
C GLY A 168 -0.26 6.40 10.01
N ILE A 169 1.01 6.62 10.37
CA ILE A 169 1.91 7.37 9.50
C ILE A 169 2.28 6.53 8.28
N GLY A 170 2.29 7.16 7.13
CA GLY A 170 2.69 6.57 5.87
C GLY A 170 3.42 7.56 4.98
N TYR A 171 3.52 7.23 3.72
CA TYR A 171 4.10 8.10 2.70
C TYR A 171 3.31 8.04 1.39
N ALA A 172 3.56 8.99 0.52
CA ALA A 172 3.08 9.05 -0.86
C ALA A 172 4.25 9.34 -1.79
N ASN A 173 4.00 9.19 -3.09
CA ASN A 173 4.95 9.56 -4.14
C ASN A 173 6.18 8.64 -4.24
N LEU A 174 6.04 7.36 -3.83
CA LEU A 174 7.13 6.39 -3.97
C LEU A 174 7.47 6.16 -5.45
N GLY A 175 6.48 5.96 -6.31
CA GLY A 175 6.72 5.74 -7.74
C GLY A 175 7.51 6.88 -8.37
N ALA A 176 7.15 8.12 -8.06
CA ALA A 176 7.89 9.30 -8.52
C ALA A 176 9.32 9.38 -7.96
N LEU A 177 9.51 9.07 -6.67
CA LEU A 177 10.85 9.03 -6.08
C LEU A 177 11.76 8.01 -6.79
N LEU A 178 11.26 6.80 -7.05
CA LEU A 178 12.03 5.75 -7.72
C LEU A 178 12.40 6.18 -9.14
N MET A 179 11.43 6.68 -9.92
CA MET A 179 11.65 7.20 -11.27
C MET A 179 12.70 8.32 -11.26
N ALA A 180 12.54 9.33 -10.41
CA ALA A 180 13.50 10.46 -10.28
C ALA A 180 14.91 10.00 -9.88
N SER A 181 15.00 8.89 -9.15
CA SER A 181 16.27 8.27 -8.74
C SER A 181 16.90 7.39 -9.83
N GLY A 182 16.22 7.21 -10.97
CA GLY A 182 16.65 6.33 -12.06
C GLY A 182 16.50 4.84 -11.72
N LEU A 183 15.55 4.48 -10.85
CA LEU A 183 15.26 3.12 -10.42
C LEU A 183 13.90 2.65 -10.96
N ALA A 184 13.88 1.50 -11.61
CA ALA A 184 12.62 0.88 -12.01
C ALA A 184 11.83 0.43 -10.76
N TYR A 185 10.51 0.62 -10.79
CA TYR A 185 9.62 0.17 -9.70
C TYR A 185 9.71 -1.35 -9.50
N ASP A 186 9.71 -2.13 -10.58
CA ASP A 186 9.89 -3.59 -10.55
C ASP A 186 11.38 -3.96 -10.69
N SER A 187 12.20 -3.48 -9.77
CA SER A 187 13.61 -3.83 -9.68
C SER A 187 14.03 -4.08 -8.23
N ASP A 188 15.12 -4.81 -8.03
CA ASP A 188 15.66 -5.04 -6.69
C ASP A 188 16.10 -3.74 -6.03
N GLY A 189 16.71 -2.82 -6.80
CA GLY A 189 17.08 -1.49 -6.29
C GLY A 189 15.87 -0.68 -5.84
N GLY A 190 14.81 -0.66 -6.64
CA GLY A 190 13.55 0.02 -6.29
C GLY A 190 12.92 -0.57 -5.02
N ARG A 191 12.83 -1.89 -4.93
CA ARG A 191 12.30 -2.59 -3.75
C ARG A 191 13.13 -2.37 -2.49
N GLN A 192 14.46 -2.38 -2.61
CA GLN A 192 15.34 -2.15 -1.45
C GLN A 192 15.25 -0.72 -0.93
N LEU A 193 15.19 0.26 -1.82
CA LEU A 193 14.99 1.66 -1.40
C LEU A 193 13.63 1.85 -0.71
N ALA A 194 12.56 1.30 -1.26
CA ALA A 194 11.23 1.35 -0.66
C ALA A 194 11.20 0.68 0.73
N GLY A 195 11.79 -0.50 0.87
CA GLY A 195 11.92 -1.22 2.13
C GLY A 195 12.74 -0.42 3.17
N ALA A 196 13.86 0.16 2.74
CA ALA A 196 14.72 0.98 3.60
C ALA A 196 13.99 2.22 4.15
N ILE A 197 13.28 2.95 3.29
CA ILE A 197 12.49 4.13 3.70
C ILE A 197 11.35 3.72 4.63
N THR A 198 10.67 2.61 4.35
CA THR A 198 9.59 2.09 5.21
C THR A 198 10.13 1.68 6.59
N SER A 199 11.27 1.01 6.63
CA SER A 199 11.95 0.65 7.88
C SER A 199 12.39 1.89 8.67
N LEU A 200 12.97 2.87 8.00
CA LEU A 200 13.37 4.14 8.61
C LEU A 200 12.18 4.87 9.21
N MET A 201 11.07 4.99 8.47
CA MET A 201 9.84 5.63 8.94
C MET A 201 9.30 4.96 10.21
N THR A 202 9.15 3.65 10.19
CA THR A 202 8.56 2.92 11.32
C THR A 202 9.50 2.85 12.51
N GLY A 203 10.80 2.63 12.29
CA GLY A 203 11.80 2.63 13.35
C GLY A 203 11.86 3.98 14.08
N THR A 204 11.89 5.07 13.33
CA THR A 204 11.82 6.44 13.88
C THR A 204 10.51 6.67 14.63
N SER A 205 9.38 6.21 14.08
CA SER A 205 8.06 6.37 14.70
C SER A 205 7.97 5.69 16.06
N TYR A 206 8.41 4.45 16.15
CA TYR A 206 8.39 3.72 17.43
C TYR A 206 9.49 4.21 18.40
N ARG A 207 10.65 4.64 17.92
CA ARG A 207 11.63 5.31 18.76
C ARG A 207 11.03 6.58 19.39
N ARG A 208 10.36 7.42 18.57
CA ARG A 208 9.69 8.62 19.09
C ARG A 208 8.56 8.28 20.04
N SER A 209 7.79 7.23 19.76
CA SER A 209 6.75 6.71 20.66
C SER A 209 7.32 6.28 22.02
N ALA A 210 8.49 5.65 22.03
CA ALA A 210 9.17 5.25 23.28
C ALA A 210 9.72 6.47 24.06
N GLU A 211 10.20 7.50 23.38
CA GLU A 211 10.59 8.78 24.00
C GLU A 211 9.36 9.48 24.64
N LEU A 212 8.24 9.54 23.92
CA LEU A 212 6.99 10.08 24.45
C LEU A 212 6.49 9.29 25.67
N ALA A 213 6.62 7.96 25.64
CA ALA A 213 6.27 7.12 26.79
C ALA A 213 7.09 7.46 28.04
N GLY A 214 8.35 7.85 27.89
CA GLY A 214 9.19 8.32 29.00
C GLY A 214 8.74 9.65 29.63
N ILE A 215 7.96 10.44 28.89
CA ILE A 215 7.49 11.76 29.33
C ILE A 215 6.05 11.69 29.88
N VAL A 216 5.15 11.02 29.14
CA VAL A 216 3.70 11.04 29.44
C VAL A 216 3.12 9.65 29.69
N GLY A 217 3.96 8.63 29.82
CA GLY A 217 3.60 7.24 30.06
C GLY A 217 3.28 6.45 28.79
N PRO A 218 3.45 5.13 28.82
CA PRO A 218 3.05 4.25 27.74
C PRO A 218 1.53 4.23 27.56
N TYR A 219 1.05 3.64 26.47
CA TYR A 219 -0.40 3.46 26.28
C TYR A 219 -0.99 2.56 27.39
N ALA A 220 -2.27 2.78 27.74
CA ALA A 220 -2.88 2.17 28.94
C ALA A 220 -2.84 0.62 28.93
N GLY A 221 -3.02 0.00 27.75
CA GLY A 221 -2.96 -1.46 27.58
C GLY A 221 -1.55 -2.05 27.51
N PHE A 222 -0.48 -1.24 27.64
CA PHE A 222 0.89 -1.69 27.40
C PHE A 222 1.33 -2.78 28.38
N ALA A 223 1.11 -2.61 29.68
CA ALA A 223 1.63 -3.52 30.69
C ALA A 223 1.23 -4.99 30.45
N ARG A 224 -0.03 -5.26 30.06
CA ARG A 224 -0.48 -6.61 29.73
C ARG A 224 0.08 -7.14 28.42
N ASN A 225 0.42 -6.26 27.48
CA ASN A 225 0.90 -6.61 26.15
C ASN A 225 2.42 -6.40 25.98
N ALA A 226 3.14 -6.05 27.03
CA ALA A 226 4.55 -5.65 26.94
C ALA A 226 5.44 -6.69 26.26
N GLN A 227 5.24 -7.97 26.55
CA GLN A 227 5.99 -9.06 25.94
C GLN A 227 5.70 -9.17 24.44
N ALA A 228 4.43 -9.12 24.03
CA ALA A 228 4.03 -9.22 22.65
C ALA A 228 4.48 -7.98 21.85
N HIS A 229 4.32 -6.78 22.43
CA HIS A 229 4.78 -5.54 21.79
C HIS A 229 6.29 -5.56 21.56
N THR A 230 7.08 -5.90 22.60
CA THR A 230 8.55 -6.01 22.49
C THR A 230 8.97 -7.07 21.47
N ARG A 231 8.26 -8.22 21.40
CA ARG A 231 8.50 -9.25 20.39
C ARG A 231 8.36 -8.68 18.98
N VAL A 232 7.29 -7.93 18.73
CA VAL A 232 7.03 -7.32 17.41
C VAL A 232 8.09 -6.28 17.07
N MET A 233 8.50 -5.42 18.02
CA MET A 233 9.59 -4.46 17.80
C MET A 233 10.90 -5.15 17.42
N LYS A 234 11.27 -6.21 18.14
CA LYS A 234 12.45 -7.03 17.81
C LYS A 234 12.33 -7.69 16.44
N LYS A 235 11.12 -8.14 16.07
CA LYS A 235 10.86 -8.74 14.75
C LYS A 235 11.09 -7.74 13.63
N HIS A 236 10.60 -6.51 13.75
CA HIS A 236 10.88 -5.42 12.81
C HIS A 236 12.37 -5.09 12.73
N ALA A 237 13.04 -4.92 13.87
CA ALA A 237 14.47 -4.62 13.94
C ALA A 237 15.33 -5.71 13.29
N ASN A 238 15.00 -6.98 13.53
CA ASN A 238 15.70 -8.11 12.92
C ASN A 238 15.52 -8.16 11.41
N ALA A 239 14.31 -7.87 10.92
CA ALA A 239 14.04 -7.77 9.48
C ALA A 239 14.89 -6.66 8.84
N SER A 240 14.99 -5.49 9.50
CA SER A 240 15.82 -4.36 9.04
C SER A 240 17.32 -4.73 9.02
N ALA A 241 17.82 -5.33 10.08
CA ALA A 241 19.24 -5.73 10.18
C ALA A 241 19.62 -6.83 9.18
N SER A 242 18.65 -7.63 8.73
CA SER A 242 18.86 -8.72 7.77
C SER A 242 18.73 -8.29 6.31
N ALA A 243 18.28 -7.06 6.07
CA ALA A 243 18.13 -6.52 4.72
C ALA A 243 19.48 -6.38 4.01
N LYS A 244 19.49 -6.67 2.71
CA LYS A 244 20.68 -6.57 1.87
C LYS A 244 20.53 -5.40 0.91
N SER A 245 21.41 -4.43 1.02
CA SER A 245 21.43 -3.31 0.08
C SER A 245 21.84 -3.75 -1.34
N VAL A 246 21.32 -3.04 -2.32
CA VAL A 246 21.60 -3.25 -3.76
C VAL A 246 22.29 -2.04 -4.36
N THR A 247 21.96 -0.85 -3.90
CA THR A 247 22.55 0.42 -4.37
C THR A 247 23.14 1.21 -3.20
N SER A 248 24.00 2.18 -3.49
CA SER A 248 24.50 3.10 -2.46
C SER A 248 23.36 3.90 -1.81
N LEU A 249 22.35 4.25 -2.59
CA LEU A 249 21.20 5.04 -2.11
C LEU A 249 20.42 4.32 -1.02
N ASP A 250 20.05 3.05 -1.23
CA ASP A 250 19.34 2.27 -0.21
C ASP A 250 20.26 1.89 0.96
N GLN A 251 21.55 1.68 0.72
CA GLN A 251 22.52 1.39 1.77
C GLN A 251 22.59 2.50 2.83
N ASP A 252 22.64 3.76 2.39
CA ASP A 252 22.68 4.91 3.31
C ASP A 252 21.41 4.99 4.15
N VAL A 253 20.25 4.74 3.56
CA VAL A 253 18.96 4.74 4.27
C VAL A 253 18.88 3.56 5.26
N TRP A 254 19.30 2.35 4.87
CA TRP A 254 19.35 1.19 5.76
C TRP A 254 20.24 1.42 7.00
N GLN A 255 21.38 2.08 6.83
CA GLN A 255 22.25 2.39 7.96
C GLN A 255 21.57 3.30 8.99
N VAL A 256 20.81 4.30 8.53
CA VAL A 256 20.05 5.18 9.43
C VAL A 256 18.88 4.42 10.06
N ALA A 257 18.15 3.61 9.29
CA ALA A 257 17.04 2.80 9.77
C ALA A 257 17.45 1.85 10.91
N ASN A 258 18.57 1.14 10.73
CA ASN A 258 19.09 0.22 11.75
C ASN A 258 19.43 0.95 13.06
N LYS A 259 20.05 2.14 12.99
CA LYS A 259 20.31 2.96 14.16
C LYS A 259 19.02 3.42 14.87
N GLU A 260 17.98 3.74 14.12
CA GLU A 260 16.69 4.12 14.69
C GLU A 260 16.04 2.93 15.41
N TRP A 261 16.12 1.72 14.86
CA TRP A 261 15.63 0.51 15.52
C TRP A 261 16.43 0.14 16.78
N GLU A 262 17.76 0.27 16.77
CA GLU A 262 18.60 0.08 17.95
C GLU A 262 18.17 1.01 19.11
N LYS A 263 18.01 2.31 18.82
CA LYS A 263 17.52 3.28 19.80
C LYS A 263 16.08 2.99 20.23
N CYS A 264 15.21 2.58 19.28
CA CYS A 264 13.83 2.20 19.60
C CYS A 264 13.78 1.09 20.65
N LEU A 265 14.58 0.04 20.48
CA LEU A 265 14.63 -1.07 21.44
C LEU A 265 15.23 -0.64 22.78
N GLU A 266 16.33 0.14 22.77
CA GLU A 266 16.97 0.63 23.98
C GLU A 266 16.03 1.52 24.83
N ILE A 267 15.36 2.48 24.19
CA ILE A 267 14.48 3.42 24.87
C ILE A 267 13.17 2.73 25.27
N GLY A 268 12.63 1.88 24.37
CA GLY A 268 11.39 1.14 24.61
C GLY A 268 11.50 0.11 25.75
N ASP A 269 12.67 -0.50 25.95
CA ASP A 269 12.90 -1.40 27.08
C ASP A 269 12.79 -0.68 28.43
N LYS A 270 13.16 0.59 28.49
CA LYS A 270 13.07 1.42 29.70
C LYS A 270 11.68 2.02 29.91
N ASN A 271 11.04 2.51 28.84
CA ASN A 271 9.86 3.38 28.94
C ASN A 271 8.57 2.69 28.49
N GLY A 272 8.65 1.56 27.76
CA GLY A 272 7.55 1.09 26.95
C GLY A 272 7.30 1.98 25.72
N TRP A 273 6.14 1.89 25.12
CA TRP A 273 5.74 2.68 23.96
C TRP A 273 4.42 3.43 24.20
N ARG A 274 4.34 4.64 23.69
CA ARG A 274 3.15 5.51 23.78
C ARG A 274 2.01 5.06 22.86
N ASN A 275 2.34 4.39 21.76
CA ASN A 275 1.40 4.04 20.69
C ASN A 275 1.47 2.53 20.42
N ALA A 276 0.31 1.88 20.41
CA ALA A 276 0.20 0.45 20.10
C ALA A 276 0.46 0.14 18.62
N GLN A 277 0.18 1.10 17.73
CA GLN A 277 0.44 1.04 16.30
C GLN A 277 1.00 2.38 15.84
N ALA A 278 1.91 2.38 14.86
CA ALA A 278 2.54 3.60 14.37
C ALA A 278 2.33 3.84 12.87
N SER A 279 2.50 2.84 12.02
CA SER A 279 2.60 3.01 10.57
C SER A 279 1.65 2.15 9.76
N VAL A 280 1.17 2.71 8.66
CA VAL A 280 0.40 2.04 7.60
C VAL A 280 0.80 2.66 6.26
N LEU A 281 0.49 2.00 5.14
CA LEU A 281 0.52 2.66 3.84
C LEU A 281 -0.91 2.86 3.34
N ALA A 282 -1.42 4.06 3.60
CA ALA A 282 -2.74 4.49 3.16
C ALA A 282 -2.75 4.79 1.64
N PRO A 283 -3.92 4.80 0.98
CA PRO A 283 -4.02 5.10 -0.45
C PRO A 283 -3.50 6.49 -0.83
N THR A 284 -3.65 7.49 0.05
CA THR A 284 -3.29 8.91 -0.17
C THR A 284 -3.83 9.48 -1.49
N GLY A 285 -5.02 9.09 -1.93
CA GLY A 285 -5.58 9.49 -3.22
C GLY A 285 -5.77 11.01 -3.32
N THR A 286 -6.80 11.55 -2.68
CA THR A 286 -7.13 12.99 -2.73
C THR A 286 -6.05 13.86 -2.08
N ILE A 287 -5.52 13.45 -0.92
CA ILE A 287 -4.47 14.22 -0.25
C ILE A 287 -3.14 14.17 -1.02
N GLY A 288 -2.86 13.10 -1.77
CA GLY A 288 -1.71 13.03 -2.65
C GLY A 288 -1.75 14.10 -3.75
N LEU A 289 -2.92 14.31 -4.36
CA LEU A 289 -3.12 15.40 -5.32
C LEU A 289 -2.91 16.78 -4.68
N MET A 290 -3.42 16.99 -3.45
CA MET A 290 -3.22 18.23 -2.72
C MET A 290 -1.74 18.48 -2.38
N MET A 291 -0.97 17.42 -2.13
CA MET A 291 0.47 17.48 -1.82
C MET A 291 1.36 17.57 -3.08
N ASP A 292 0.77 17.73 -4.26
CA ASP A 292 1.50 17.77 -5.52
C ASP A 292 2.30 16.48 -5.80
N CYS A 293 1.67 15.32 -5.56
CA CYS A 293 2.26 14.01 -5.81
C CYS A 293 1.88 13.50 -7.21
N ASP A 294 2.85 13.03 -7.97
CA ASP A 294 2.61 12.32 -9.24
C ASP A 294 2.01 10.93 -9.01
N THR A 295 2.41 10.26 -7.93
CA THR A 295 1.94 8.92 -7.55
C THR A 295 1.37 8.90 -6.13
N THR A 296 0.40 8.03 -5.87
CA THR A 296 -0.31 7.94 -4.59
C THR A 296 0.21 6.77 -3.75
N GLY A 297 0.41 6.99 -2.44
CA GLY A 297 0.87 5.94 -1.53
C GLY A 297 2.14 5.24 -2.02
N ILE A 298 2.11 3.93 -1.98
CA ILE A 298 3.16 3.03 -2.49
C ILE A 298 3.02 2.72 -4.00
N GLU A 299 1.96 3.25 -4.64
CA GLU A 299 1.67 2.92 -6.04
C GLU A 299 2.77 3.40 -7.00
N PRO A 300 3.04 2.66 -8.10
CA PRO A 300 3.73 3.23 -9.24
C PRO A 300 2.83 4.25 -9.93
N ASP A 301 3.31 4.96 -10.95
CA ASP A 301 2.40 5.75 -11.76
C ASP A 301 1.40 4.85 -12.48
N LEU A 302 0.17 5.33 -12.63
CA LEU A 302 -0.87 4.62 -13.38
C LEU A 302 -0.50 4.56 -14.87
N ALA A 303 -0.14 5.71 -15.42
CA ALA A 303 0.37 5.91 -16.77
C ALA A 303 1.15 7.23 -16.82
N LEU A 304 2.11 7.38 -17.72
CA LEU A 304 2.92 8.60 -17.87
C LEU A 304 2.05 9.81 -18.24
N VAL A 305 0.97 9.57 -18.96
CA VAL A 305 -0.07 10.56 -19.29
C VAL A 305 -1.41 10.01 -18.84
N LYS A 306 -2.09 10.72 -17.97
CA LYS A 306 -3.38 10.34 -17.35
C LYS A 306 -4.48 11.28 -17.79
N PHE A 307 -5.69 10.74 -17.95
CA PHE A 307 -6.90 11.53 -18.20
C PHE A 307 -7.85 11.36 -17.02
N LYS A 308 -8.21 12.47 -16.38
CA LYS A 308 -9.17 12.50 -15.28
C LYS A 308 -10.51 13.04 -15.79
N LYS A 309 -11.57 12.24 -15.67
CA LYS A 309 -12.94 12.72 -15.89
C LYS A 309 -13.32 13.74 -14.81
N LEU A 310 -13.86 14.88 -15.24
CA LEU A 310 -14.31 15.93 -14.33
C LEU A 310 -15.81 15.79 -14.04
N VAL A 311 -16.21 16.08 -12.81
CA VAL A 311 -17.63 16.18 -12.44
C VAL A 311 -18.25 17.33 -13.24
N GLY A 312 -19.30 17.04 -14.00
CA GLY A 312 -19.93 18.03 -14.92
C GLY A 312 -19.49 17.92 -16.39
N GLY A 313 -18.65 16.94 -16.72
CA GLY A 313 -18.20 16.64 -18.08
C GLY A 313 -16.81 17.20 -18.41
N GLY A 314 -16.20 16.63 -19.43
CA GLY A 314 -14.83 16.94 -19.86
C GLY A 314 -13.76 16.05 -19.19
N SER A 315 -12.53 16.16 -19.67
CA SER A 315 -11.37 15.47 -19.13
C SER A 315 -10.18 16.41 -19.02
N MET A 316 -9.34 16.19 -18.00
CA MET A 316 -8.07 16.90 -17.82
C MET A 316 -6.93 15.92 -18.06
N GLN A 317 -5.99 16.34 -18.92
CA GLN A 317 -4.74 15.61 -19.15
C GLN A 317 -3.72 15.97 -18.06
N ILE A 318 -3.10 14.96 -17.46
CA ILE A 318 -2.06 15.10 -16.43
C ILE A 318 -0.84 14.32 -16.92
N VAL A 319 0.26 15.04 -17.19
CA VAL A 319 1.57 14.45 -17.55
C VAL A 319 2.40 14.33 -16.28
N ASN A 320 3.10 13.21 -16.11
CA ASN A 320 3.98 13.00 -14.97
C ASN A 320 5.11 14.04 -14.94
N GLN A 321 5.19 14.80 -13.85
CA GLN A 321 6.16 15.91 -13.70
C GLN A 321 7.57 15.44 -13.34
N THR A 322 7.74 14.16 -13.01
CA THR A 322 9.02 13.57 -12.58
C THR A 322 9.87 13.13 -13.77
N ILE A 323 9.28 12.95 -14.96
CA ILE A 323 9.99 12.49 -16.17
C ILE A 323 11.24 13.31 -16.48
N PRO A 324 11.20 14.67 -16.53
CA PRO A 324 12.39 15.47 -16.81
C PRO A 324 13.55 15.23 -15.82
N GLN A 325 13.22 15.06 -14.54
CA GLN A 325 14.20 14.80 -13.49
C GLN A 325 14.83 13.41 -13.66
N ALA A 326 14.04 12.40 -13.99
CA ALA A 326 14.52 11.05 -14.26
C ALA A 326 15.48 11.02 -15.44
N LEU A 327 15.13 11.67 -16.56
CA LEU A 327 15.97 11.75 -17.75
C LEU A 327 17.29 12.47 -17.47
N LYS A 328 17.27 13.55 -16.69
CA LYS A 328 18.48 14.24 -16.24
C LYS A 328 19.37 13.35 -15.38
N LYS A 329 18.79 12.59 -14.46
CA LYS A 329 19.50 11.61 -13.62
C LYS A 329 20.16 10.53 -14.45
N LEU A 330 19.55 10.12 -15.56
CA LEU A 330 20.08 9.13 -16.51
C LEU A 330 21.15 9.70 -17.46
N GLY A 331 21.42 11.00 -17.39
CA GLY A 331 22.49 11.66 -18.14
C GLY A 331 22.10 12.14 -19.55
N TYR A 332 20.82 12.29 -19.84
CA TYR A 332 20.35 12.91 -21.09
C TYR A 332 20.58 14.42 -21.08
N SER A 333 20.90 14.98 -22.27
CA SER A 333 21.02 16.43 -22.45
C SER A 333 19.64 17.12 -22.31
N ASP A 334 19.63 18.40 -22.01
CA ASP A 334 18.38 19.16 -21.87
C ASP A 334 17.54 19.10 -23.17
N GLU A 335 18.22 19.20 -24.35
CA GLU A 335 17.56 19.09 -25.66
C GLU A 335 16.93 17.71 -25.90
N THR A 336 17.62 16.62 -25.57
CA THR A 336 17.08 15.26 -25.66
C THR A 336 15.94 15.04 -24.67
N ASN A 337 16.07 15.61 -23.47
CA ASN A 337 15.04 15.56 -22.44
C ASN A 337 13.74 16.21 -22.94
N GLU A 338 13.81 17.42 -23.49
CA GLU A 338 12.64 18.12 -24.05
C GLU A 338 11.98 17.30 -25.16
N ALA A 339 12.76 16.75 -26.10
CA ALA A 339 12.22 15.92 -27.19
C ALA A 339 11.52 14.65 -26.68
N ILE A 340 12.06 13.99 -25.65
CA ILE A 340 11.43 12.82 -25.03
C ILE A 340 10.13 13.20 -24.33
N VAL A 341 10.13 14.30 -23.56
CA VAL A 341 8.93 14.77 -22.85
C VAL A 341 7.81 15.14 -23.80
N GLU A 342 8.12 15.86 -24.91
CA GLU A 342 7.13 16.18 -25.96
C GLU A 342 6.57 14.90 -26.59
N TYR A 343 7.43 13.95 -26.93
CA TYR A 343 7.01 12.66 -27.48
C TYR A 343 6.05 11.92 -26.54
N ILE A 344 6.36 11.86 -25.25
CA ILE A 344 5.50 11.21 -24.25
C ILE A 344 4.15 11.92 -24.13
N ALA A 345 4.15 13.26 -24.12
CA ALA A 345 2.91 14.04 -24.03
C ALA A 345 1.97 13.78 -25.24
N GLU A 346 2.53 13.55 -26.41
CA GLU A 346 1.77 13.27 -27.65
C GLU A 346 1.34 11.81 -27.76
N ASN A 347 2.25 10.87 -27.44
CA ASN A 347 2.08 9.44 -27.71
C ASN A 347 1.63 8.63 -26.46
N GLY A 348 1.68 9.20 -25.26
CA GLY A 348 1.28 8.53 -23.99
C GLY A 348 2.23 7.44 -23.51
N ASN A 349 3.35 7.19 -24.21
CA ASN A 349 4.31 6.14 -23.87
C ASN A 349 5.73 6.55 -24.32
N ILE A 350 6.72 5.73 -23.92
CA ILE A 350 8.15 6.01 -24.19
C ILE A 350 8.74 5.20 -25.36
N ILE A 351 7.99 4.27 -25.94
CA ILE A 351 8.52 3.37 -26.96
C ILE A 351 8.89 4.22 -28.19
N ASP A 352 10.12 4.06 -28.66
CA ASP A 352 10.70 4.80 -29.79
C ASP A 352 10.81 6.33 -29.55
N ALA A 353 10.75 6.79 -28.30
CA ALA A 353 11.00 8.19 -27.97
C ALA A 353 12.41 8.63 -28.45
N PRO A 354 12.55 9.83 -29.07
CA PRO A 354 13.78 10.26 -29.72
C PRO A 354 14.97 10.29 -28.76
N GLY A 355 15.99 9.48 -29.03
CA GLY A 355 17.23 9.43 -28.25
C GLY A 355 17.13 8.68 -26.92
N LEU A 356 15.97 8.18 -26.52
CA LEU A 356 15.81 7.36 -25.33
C LEU A 356 16.36 5.95 -25.57
N LYS A 357 17.26 5.51 -24.70
CA LYS A 357 17.87 4.18 -24.79
C LYS A 357 16.91 3.11 -24.28
N PRO A 358 16.76 1.97 -25.00
CA PRO A 358 15.89 0.88 -24.56
C PRO A 358 16.20 0.33 -23.15
N GLU A 359 17.45 0.37 -22.73
CA GLU A 359 17.92 -0.06 -21.40
C GLU A 359 17.33 0.77 -20.24
N HIS A 360 16.78 1.95 -20.54
CA HIS A 360 16.15 2.83 -19.55
C HIS A 360 14.63 2.74 -19.53
N TYR A 361 14.00 1.93 -20.40
CA TYR A 361 12.56 1.86 -20.52
C TYR A 361 11.88 1.41 -19.22
N ASP A 362 12.45 0.44 -18.52
CA ASP A 362 11.88 -0.13 -17.30
C ASP A 362 11.69 0.90 -16.16
N ILE A 363 12.46 1.99 -16.19
CA ILE A 363 12.34 3.08 -15.21
C ILE A 363 11.02 3.83 -15.36
N PHE A 364 10.45 3.83 -16.57
CA PHE A 364 9.22 4.52 -16.93
C PHE A 364 8.01 3.57 -17.03
N ASP A 365 8.15 2.29 -16.64
CA ASP A 365 7.05 1.35 -16.62
C ASP A 365 6.01 1.78 -15.57
N CYS A 366 4.75 1.71 -15.96
CA CYS A 366 3.61 2.14 -15.17
C CYS A 366 2.72 0.96 -14.75
N ALA A 367 1.68 1.22 -13.95
CA ALA A 367 0.73 0.18 -13.56
C ALA A 367 -0.09 -0.34 -14.75
N MET A 368 -0.35 0.52 -15.73
CA MET A 368 -1.19 0.26 -16.91
C MET A 368 -0.48 0.72 -18.18
N GLY A 369 -1.04 0.38 -19.32
CA GLY A 369 -0.54 0.78 -20.63
C GLY A 369 0.30 -0.28 -21.33
N ILE A 370 0.94 0.11 -22.44
CA ILE A 370 1.70 -0.80 -23.33
C ILE A 370 2.89 -1.43 -22.59
N ARG A 371 3.53 -0.66 -21.71
CA ARG A 371 4.59 -1.14 -20.81
C ARG A 371 4.08 -1.11 -19.39
N SER A 372 3.47 -2.22 -18.96
CA SER A 372 2.94 -2.37 -17.61
C SER A 372 3.86 -3.20 -16.72
N ILE A 373 3.92 -2.81 -15.46
CA ILE A 373 4.57 -3.58 -14.39
C ILE A 373 3.81 -4.90 -14.23
N SER A 374 4.56 -6.00 -14.09
CA SER A 374 3.97 -7.32 -13.88
C SER A 374 3.17 -7.40 -12.56
N ALA A 375 2.16 -8.26 -12.50
CA ALA A 375 1.41 -8.49 -11.26
C ALA A 375 2.35 -8.83 -10.10
N MET A 376 3.35 -9.69 -10.34
CA MET A 376 4.36 -10.04 -9.33
C MET A 376 5.30 -8.88 -8.99
N GLY A 377 5.52 -7.91 -9.87
CA GLY A 377 6.26 -6.69 -9.56
C GLY A 377 5.55 -5.88 -8.47
N HIS A 378 4.22 -5.75 -8.56
CA HIS A 378 3.40 -5.13 -7.52
C HIS A 378 3.46 -5.91 -6.20
N VAL A 379 3.28 -7.22 -6.23
CA VAL A 379 3.30 -8.10 -5.04
C VAL A 379 4.65 -8.06 -4.34
N LYS A 380 5.76 -8.15 -5.09
CA LYS A 380 7.12 -8.10 -4.55
C LYS A 380 7.45 -6.74 -3.92
N MET A 381 6.96 -5.64 -4.48
CA MET A 381 7.12 -4.32 -3.86
C MET A 381 6.41 -4.25 -2.50
N MET A 382 5.18 -4.76 -2.41
CA MET A 382 4.47 -4.86 -1.13
C MET A 382 5.24 -5.73 -0.14
N ALA A 383 5.73 -6.89 -0.57
CA ALA A 383 6.48 -7.82 0.26
C ALA A 383 7.79 -7.22 0.80
N ALA A 384 8.45 -6.36 0.03
CA ALA A 384 9.64 -5.64 0.46
C ALA A 384 9.37 -4.63 1.59
N CYS A 385 8.16 -4.06 1.65
CA CYS A 385 7.78 -3.04 2.64
C CYS A 385 7.03 -3.63 3.85
N GLN A 386 6.27 -4.72 3.68
CA GLN A 386 5.37 -5.26 4.71
C GLN A 386 6.07 -5.59 6.04
N PRO A 387 7.29 -6.17 6.10
CA PRO A 387 7.95 -6.48 7.37
C PRO A 387 8.26 -5.26 8.24
N PHE A 388 8.14 -4.06 7.71
CA PHE A 388 8.46 -2.80 8.39
C PHE A 388 7.22 -1.97 8.74
N LEU A 389 6.02 -2.48 8.53
CA LEU A 389 4.77 -1.77 8.82
C LEU A 389 4.03 -2.41 10.00
N SER A 390 3.61 -1.60 10.95
CA SER A 390 2.77 -2.07 12.06
C SER A 390 1.39 -2.51 11.56
N GLY A 391 0.76 -1.73 10.71
CA GLY A 391 -0.43 -2.11 9.98
C GLY A 391 -0.10 -2.84 8.68
N ALA A 392 -0.84 -2.53 7.61
CA ALA A 392 -0.69 -3.15 6.32
C ALA A 392 -0.60 -2.10 5.20
N ILE A 393 -0.84 -2.53 3.97
CA ILE A 393 -0.63 -1.74 2.76
C ILE A 393 -1.92 -1.70 1.96
N SER A 394 -2.41 -0.50 1.68
CA SER A 394 -3.41 -0.28 0.66
C SER A 394 -2.71 -0.14 -0.69
N LYS A 395 -2.77 -1.19 -1.48
CA LYS A 395 -2.22 -1.21 -2.83
C LYS A 395 -3.02 -2.13 -3.73
N THR A 396 -3.19 -1.69 -4.96
CA THR A 396 -3.80 -2.49 -6.02
C THR A 396 -2.73 -3.23 -6.81
N VAL A 397 -2.92 -4.53 -7.02
CA VAL A 397 -2.20 -5.30 -8.03
C VAL A 397 -2.97 -5.14 -9.33
N ASN A 398 -2.42 -4.35 -10.25
CA ASN A 398 -3.03 -4.14 -11.55
C ASN A 398 -2.70 -5.30 -12.49
N LEU A 399 -3.70 -5.74 -13.24
CA LEU A 399 -3.59 -6.79 -14.24
C LEU A 399 -4.17 -6.30 -15.57
N PRO A 400 -3.63 -6.72 -16.69
CA PRO A 400 -4.17 -6.39 -17.99
C PRO A 400 -5.58 -6.99 -18.20
N SER A 401 -6.32 -6.49 -19.18
CA SER A 401 -7.70 -6.91 -19.45
C SER A 401 -7.84 -8.38 -19.84
N ASP A 402 -6.80 -8.96 -20.43
CA ASP A 402 -6.71 -10.37 -20.84
C ASP A 402 -6.20 -11.31 -19.74
N ALA A 403 -5.91 -10.78 -18.54
CA ALA A 403 -5.52 -11.61 -17.40
C ALA A 403 -6.57 -12.65 -17.05
N THR A 404 -6.12 -13.85 -16.70
CA THR A 404 -6.95 -15.00 -16.39
C THR A 404 -7.32 -15.07 -14.90
N VAL A 405 -8.34 -15.85 -14.57
CA VAL A 405 -8.67 -16.16 -13.17
C VAL A 405 -7.52 -16.89 -12.48
N ALA A 406 -6.78 -17.75 -13.19
CA ALA A 406 -5.64 -18.48 -12.64
C ALA A 406 -4.50 -17.56 -12.22
N GLU A 407 -4.25 -16.47 -12.95
CA GLU A 407 -3.26 -15.46 -12.56
C GLU A 407 -3.67 -14.72 -11.28
N ILE A 408 -4.96 -14.48 -11.06
CA ILE A 408 -5.45 -13.91 -9.80
C ILE A 408 -5.29 -14.90 -8.64
N GLU A 409 -5.57 -16.18 -8.85
CA GLU A 409 -5.29 -17.22 -7.84
C GLU A 409 -3.80 -17.25 -7.47
N GLU A 410 -2.91 -17.20 -8.47
CA GLU A 410 -1.47 -17.16 -8.25
C GLU A 410 -1.04 -15.94 -7.46
N VAL A 411 -1.55 -14.74 -7.82
CA VAL A 411 -1.28 -13.49 -7.09
C VAL A 411 -1.71 -13.59 -5.63
N TYR A 412 -2.88 -14.13 -5.35
CA TYR A 412 -3.35 -14.32 -3.98
C TYR A 412 -2.51 -15.35 -3.21
N TYR A 413 -2.16 -16.47 -3.85
CA TYR A 413 -1.34 -17.50 -3.24
C TYR A 413 0.08 -17.00 -2.93
N GLU A 414 0.73 -16.33 -3.89
CA GLU A 414 2.06 -15.75 -3.70
C GLU A 414 2.07 -14.62 -2.66
N GLY A 415 0.99 -13.82 -2.56
CA GLY A 415 0.83 -12.84 -1.49
C GLY A 415 0.91 -13.47 -0.10
N TRP A 416 0.27 -14.62 0.11
CA TRP A 416 0.37 -15.40 1.33
C TRP A 416 1.79 -15.91 1.59
N LYS A 417 2.41 -16.53 0.58
CA LYS A 417 3.79 -17.09 0.69
C LYS A 417 4.83 -16.01 1.02
N LEU A 418 4.65 -14.81 0.51
CA LEU A 418 5.53 -13.66 0.76
C LEU A 418 5.23 -12.90 2.06
N GLY A 419 4.24 -13.35 2.84
CA GLY A 419 3.93 -12.78 4.15
C GLY A 419 3.21 -11.43 4.11
N LEU A 420 2.44 -11.16 3.07
CA LEU A 420 1.55 -10.00 3.03
C LEU A 420 0.43 -10.14 4.06
N LYS A 421 -0.09 -9.02 4.55
CA LYS A 421 -1.26 -9.00 5.44
C LYS A 421 -2.57 -8.90 4.66
N ALA A 422 -2.55 -8.19 3.54
CA ALA A 422 -3.70 -8.01 2.67
C ALA A 422 -3.26 -7.72 1.24
N LEU A 423 -4.17 -7.93 0.29
CA LEU A 423 -3.95 -7.71 -1.13
C LEU A 423 -5.27 -7.48 -1.84
N ALA A 424 -5.30 -6.55 -2.77
CA ALA A 424 -6.41 -6.29 -3.68
C ALA A 424 -5.92 -6.33 -5.13
N VAL A 425 -6.76 -6.79 -6.03
CA VAL A 425 -6.47 -6.84 -7.47
C VAL A 425 -7.40 -5.93 -8.25
N TYR A 426 -6.93 -5.47 -9.39
CA TYR A 426 -7.76 -4.76 -10.36
C TYR A 426 -7.36 -5.21 -11.76
N ARG A 427 -8.27 -5.92 -12.45
CA ARG A 427 -8.13 -6.24 -13.86
C ARG A 427 -8.68 -5.10 -14.69
N ASP A 428 -7.93 -4.64 -15.67
CA ASP A 428 -8.36 -3.54 -16.54
C ASP A 428 -9.75 -3.81 -17.14
N ASN A 429 -10.58 -2.78 -17.18
CA ASN A 429 -11.96 -2.82 -17.67
C ASN A 429 -12.93 -3.77 -16.93
N CYS A 430 -12.62 -4.24 -15.72
CA CYS A 430 -13.56 -5.06 -14.94
C CYS A 430 -14.67 -4.23 -14.25
N LYS A 431 -14.50 -2.91 -14.12
CA LYS A 431 -15.52 -1.99 -13.59
C LYS A 431 -15.92 -0.97 -14.64
N VAL A 432 -17.21 -0.67 -14.74
CA VAL A 432 -17.79 0.25 -15.75
C VAL A 432 -17.36 1.71 -15.54
N GLY A 433 -17.08 2.12 -14.31
CA GLY A 433 -16.66 3.49 -13.97
C GLY A 433 -15.21 3.56 -13.51
N GLN A 434 -14.29 4.00 -14.38
CA GLN A 434 -12.93 4.34 -14.02
C GLN A 434 -12.74 5.85 -13.89
N PRO A 435 -12.34 6.39 -12.72
CA PRO A 435 -12.10 7.83 -12.53
C PRO A 435 -10.80 8.31 -13.21
N LEU A 436 -9.84 7.42 -13.44
CA LEU A 436 -8.57 7.67 -14.14
C LEU A 436 -8.40 6.67 -15.28
N SER A 437 -7.92 7.10 -16.44
CA SER A 437 -7.60 6.25 -17.59
C SER A 437 -6.29 6.68 -18.25
N ASP A 438 -5.68 5.78 -18.99
CA ASP A 438 -4.48 5.99 -19.83
C ASP A 438 -4.82 6.48 -21.24
N SER A 439 -6.11 6.57 -21.58
CA SER A 439 -6.60 6.98 -22.91
C SER A 439 -7.66 8.08 -22.83
N LYS A 440 -7.72 8.92 -23.85
CA LYS A 440 -8.81 9.88 -24.08
C LYS A 440 -10.10 9.09 -24.38
N GLY A 441 -10.81 8.68 -23.33
CA GLY A 441 -12.14 8.07 -23.40
C GLY A 441 -12.36 7.17 -24.62
N ALA A 442 -12.15 5.86 -24.48
CA ALA A 442 -12.73 4.94 -25.46
C ALA A 442 -14.26 5.12 -25.44
N PRO A 443 -14.94 5.17 -26.58
CA PRO A 443 -16.40 5.23 -26.60
C PRO A 443 -16.97 4.03 -25.85
N THR A 444 -17.98 4.28 -25.02
CA THR A 444 -18.73 3.26 -24.25
C THR A 444 -19.44 2.21 -25.13
N ASP A 445 -19.28 2.30 -26.44
CA ASP A 445 -19.99 1.46 -27.42
C ASP A 445 -19.37 0.07 -27.65
N ALA A 446 -18.09 -0.14 -27.25
CA ALA A 446 -17.42 -1.43 -27.43
C ALA A 446 -17.82 -2.50 -26.40
N VAL A 447 -18.45 -2.13 -25.28
CA VAL A 447 -18.90 -3.06 -24.23
C VAL A 447 -20.31 -3.62 -24.51
N ALA A 448 -21.08 -2.98 -25.38
CA ALA A 448 -22.41 -3.44 -25.76
C ALA A 448 -22.40 -4.62 -26.75
N GLU A 449 -21.33 -4.79 -27.53
CA GLU A 449 -21.23 -5.87 -28.54
C GLU A 449 -20.67 -7.21 -27.96
N ALA A 450 -20.04 -7.20 -26.81
CA ALA A 450 -19.49 -8.43 -26.18
C ALA A 450 -20.50 -9.15 -25.25
N ALA A 451 -21.73 -8.63 -25.12
CA ALA A 451 -22.76 -9.18 -24.24
C ALA A 451 -23.96 -9.79 -25.01
N HIS A 452 -23.77 -10.15 -26.27
CA HIS A 452 -24.76 -10.91 -27.06
C HIS A 452 -24.28 -12.30 -27.38
#